data_c792685c599c4f165837efbb8cd4a28b
#
_entry.id   c792685c599c4f165837efbb8cd4a28b
#
_cell.length_a   1.000
_cell.length_b   1.000
_cell.length_c   1.000
_cell.angle_alpha   90.00
_cell.angle_beta   90.00
_cell.angle_gamma   90.00
#
_symmetry.space_group_name_H-M   'P 1'
#
loop_
_entity.id
_entity.type
_entity.pdbx_description
1 polymer ?
#
loop_
_entity_poly.entity_id
_entity_poly.type
_entity_poly.pdbx_seq_one_letter_code
_entity_poly.pdbx_strand_id
1 'polypeptide(L)'
;MARGAFAVSLRRRGAGGVKLLYQHAAAEPIGVWTELYEDALGLFARGRVLTDLERGRDVLALMREGALDGLSVGFKTRVARTDRRTGARTILEADLWEVSVVTFPMLEGARVRRVG
;
A
#
# COMPACT_ATOMS: atom_id res chain seq x y z
N MET A 1 3.44 -10.71 -8.98
CA MET A 1 2.00 -10.68 -8.66
C MET A 1 1.21 -10.39 -9.93
N ALA A 2 0.13 -11.10 -10.13
CA ALA A 2 -0.70 -10.94 -11.33
C ALA A 2 -1.46 -9.60 -11.31
N ARG A 3 -1.74 -9.07 -12.51
CA ARG A 3 -2.65 -7.94 -12.66
C ARG A 3 -4.00 -8.24 -12.03
N GLY A 4 -4.57 -7.27 -11.33
CA GLY A 4 -5.88 -7.44 -10.70
C GLY A 4 -5.87 -8.32 -9.47
N ALA A 5 -4.70 -8.66 -8.93
CA ALA A 5 -4.61 -9.53 -7.76
C ALA A 5 -5.39 -8.99 -6.54
N PHE A 6 -5.53 -7.67 -6.42
CA PHE A 6 -6.26 -7.04 -5.33
C PHE A 6 -7.74 -6.76 -5.64
N ALA A 7 -8.22 -7.09 -6.85
CA ALA A 7 -9.56 -6.67 -7.29
C ALA A 7 -10.69 -7.13 -6.36
N VAL A 8 -10.68 -8.41 -5.97
CA VAL A 8 -11.72 -8.97 -5.08
C VAL A 8 -11.65 -8.31 -3.71
N SER A 9 -10.45 -8.17 -3.16
CA SER A 9 -10.20 -7.55 -1.86
C SER A 9 -10.71 -6.10 -1.84
N LEU A 10 -10.38 -5.32 -2.88
CA LEU A 10 -10.80 -3.92 -2.96
C LEU A 10 -12.31 -3.76 -3.08
N ARG A 11 -12.98 -4.66 -3.83
CA ARG A 11 -14.46 -4.63 -3.90
C ARG A 11 -15.09 -4.94 -2.55
N ARG A 12 -14.51 -5.86 -1.79
CA ARG A 12 -15.04 -6.26 -0.48
C ARG A 12 -14.76 -5.23 0.61
N ARG A 13 -13.52 -4.72 0.69
CA ARG A 13 -13.10 -3.82 1.76
C ARG A 13 -13.39 -2.36 1.47
N GLY A 14 -13.28 -1.95 0.21
CA GLY A 14 -13.21 -0.55 -0.15
C GLY A 14 -11.90 0.09 0.33
N ALA A 15 -11.65 1.33 -0.08
CA ALA A 15 -10.44 2.04 0.31
C ALA A 15 -10.35 2.24 1.83
N GLY A 16 -11.45 2.57 2.47
CA GLY A 16 -11.48 2.80 3.91
C GLY A 16 -11.22 1.56 4.75
N GLY A 17 -11.39 0.37 4.17
CA GLY A 17 -11.09 -0.89 4.84
C GLY A 17 -9.62 -1.32 4.76
N VAL A 18 -8.81 -0.61 3.98
CA VAL A 18 -7.36 -0.82 3.88
C VAL A 18 -6.68 0.22 4.77
N LYS A 19 -5.79 -0.21 5.66
CA LYS A 19 -5.20 0.71 6.65
C LYS A 19 -4.04 1.50 6.05
N LEU A 20 -3.89 2.75 6.48
CA LEU A 20 -2.73 3.59 6.18
C LEU A 20 -1.84 3.60 7.42
N LEU A 21 -0.71 2.91 7.34
CA LEU A 21 0.18 2.71 8.48
C LEU A 21 1.52 3.40 8.27
N TYR A 22 2.23 3.58 9.37
CA TYR A 22 3.61 4.03 9.37
C TYR A 22 4.51 2.80 9.48
N GLN A 23 5.36 2.59 8.45
CA GLN A 23 6.39 1.53 8.45
C GLN A 23 5.82 0.14 8.76
N HIS A 24 4.64 -0.20 8.23
CA HIS A 24 3.94 -1.46 8.47
C HIS A 24 3.56 -1.74 9.93
N ALA A 25 3.67 -0.75 10.80
CA ALA A 25 3.36 -0.95 12.21
C ALA A 25 1.85 -0.90 12.44
N ALA A 26 1.26 -2.03 12.80
CA ALA A 26 -0.19 -2.14 13.02
C ALA A 26 -0.68 -1.19 14.13
N ALA A 27 0.19 -0.86 15.09
CA ALA A 27 -0.14 0.06 16.17
C ALA A 27 0.02 1.53 15.79
N GLU A 28 0.44 1.82 14.55
CA GLU A 28 0.72 3.19 14.08
C GLU A 28 -0.11 3.55 12.84
N PRO A 29 -1.45 3.55 12.92
CA PRO A 29 -2.26 4.10 11.84
C PRO A 29 -2.11 5.61 11.85
N ILE A 30 -1.84 6.20 10.67
CA ILE A 30 -1.55 7.63 10.56
C ILE A 30 -2.53 8.37 9.67
N GLY A 31 -3.50 7.67 9.10
CA GLY A 31 -4.46 8.30 8.22
C GLY A 31 -5.46 7.32 7.64
N VAL A 32 -6.07 7.73 6.55
CA VAL A 32 -7.07 6.93 5.86
C VAL A 32 -6.82 6.97 4.36
N TRP A 33 -7.07 5.84 3.67
CA TRP A 33 -7.10 5.80 2.22
C TRP A 33 -8.50 6.18 1.74
N THR A 34 -8.56 7.08 0.76
CA THR A 34 -9.82 7.55 0.19
C THR A 34 -10.08 6.97 -1.18
N GLU A 35 -9.02 6.53 -1.87
CA GLU A 35 -9.14 5.95 -3.20
C GLU A 35 -8.02 4.93 -3.40
N LEU A 36 -8.40 3.71 -3.75
CA LEU A 36 -7.47 2.63 -4.11
C LEU A 36 -8.02 1.90 -5.31
N TYR A 37 -7.24 1.81 -6.37
CA TYR A 37 -7.60 1.03 -7.54
C TYR A 37 -6.36 0.52 -8.27
N GLU A 38 -6.54 -0.54 -9.03
CA GLU A 38 -5.48 -1.09 -9.87
C GLU A 38 -5.66 -0.61 -11.31
N ASP A 39 -4.57 -0.26 -11.96
CA ASP A 39 -4.52 0.11 -13.37
C ASP A 39 -3.32 -0.58 -14.03
N ALA A 40 -3.00 -0.18 -15.27
CA ALA A 40 -1.89 -0.77 -16.01
C ALA A 40 -0.52 -0.52 -15.38
N LEU A 41 -0.40 0.51 -14.53
CA LEU A 41 0.84 0.85 -13.84
C LEU A 41 0.98 0.13 -12.50
N GLY A 42 -0.13 -0.36 -11.94
CA GLY A 42 -0.14 -1.03 -10.65
C GLY A 42 -1.26 -0.53 -9.75
N LEU A 43 -1.03 -0.55 -8.45
CA LEU A 43 -2.00 -0.06 -7.48
C LEU A 43 -1.81 1.45 -7.28
N PHE A 44 -2.88 2.20 -7.54
CA PHE A 44 -2.93 3.63 -7.24
C PHE A 44 -3.53 3.83 -5.85
N ALA A 45 -2.94 4.74 -5.08
CA ALA A 45 -3.40 5.05 -3.73
C ALA A 45 -3.46 6.57 -3.53
N ARG A 46 -4.60 7.04 -3.03
CA ARG A 46 -4.80 8.42 -2.58
C ARG A 46 -5.39 8.38 -1.19
N GLY A 47 -4.82 9.15 -0.29
CA GLY A 47 -5.26 9.15 1.09
C GLY A 47 -5.01 10.46 1.79
N ARG A 48 -5.28 10.47 3.07
CA ARG A 48 -5.12 11.64 3.90
C ARG A 48 -4.40 11.26 5.20
N VAL A 49 -3.26 11.90 5.46
CA VAL A 49 -2.55 11.78 6.73
C VAL A 49 -3.23 12.70 7.75
N LEU A 50 -3.49 12.17 8.93
CA LEU A 50 -4.22 12.90 9.98
C LEU A 50 -3.25 13.80 10.75
N THR A 51 -3.41 15.11 10.59
CA THR A 51 -2.55 16.11 11.24
C THR A 51 -2.94 16.40 12.68
N ASP A 52 -4.08 15.87 13.15
CA ASP A 52 -4.42 15.89 14.56
C ASP A 52 -3.52 14.96 15.39
N LEU A 53 -2.87 14.02 14.74
CA LEU A 53 -1.91 13.11 15.35
C LEU A 53 -0.51 13.68 15.24
N GLU A 54 0.26 13.60 16.33
CA GLU A 54 1.67 14.02 16.30
C GLU A 54 2.46 13.24 15.25
N ARG A 55 2.30 11.91 15.21
CA ARG A 55 2.96 11.06 14.20
C ARG A 55 2.53 11.48 12.79
N GLY A 56 1.28 11.82 12.59
CA GLY A 56 0.79 12.27 11.29
C GLY A 56 1.48 13.56 10.83
N ARG A 57 1.66 14.52 11.73
CA ARG A 57 2.38 15.76 11.43
C ARG A 57 3.84 15.50 11.09
N ASP A 58 4.50 14.62 11.86
CA ASP A 58 5.90 14.26 11.63
C ASP A 58 6.07 13.59 10.27
N VAL A 59 5.23 12.62 9.95
CA VAL A 59 5.26 11.90 8.68
C VAL A 59 5.04 12.87 7.52
N LEU A 60 4.06 13.75 7.63
CA LEU A 60 3.74 14.70 6.56
C LEU A 60 4.92 15.65 6.30
N ALA A 61 5.59 16.12 7.35
CA ALA A 61 6.77 16.97 7.22
C ALA A 61 7.91 16.22 6.51
N LEU A 62 8.13 14.97 6.88
CA LEU A 62 9.16 14.13 6.24
C LEU A 62 8.83 13.84 4.77
N MET A 63 7.55 13.62 4.47
CA MET A 63 7.11 13.40 3.08
C MET A 63 7.34 14.63 2.21
N ARG A 64 7.05 15.83 2.74
CA ARG A 64 7.24 17.08 2.00
C ARG A 64 8.70 17.33 1.66
N GLU A 65 9.61 16.91 2.52
CA GLU A 65 11.04 17.03 2.29
C GLU A 65 11.64 15.87 1.49
N GLY A 66 10.83 14.87 1.15
CA GLY A 66 11.29 13.69 0.44
C GLY A 66 12.10 12.70 1.28
N ALA A 67 12.15 12.91 2.61
CA ALA A 67 12.90 12.03 3.50
C ALA A 67 12.16 10.71 3.75
N LEU A 68 10.85 10.68 3.53
CA LEU A 68 10.00 9.52 3.72
C LEU A 68 9.01 9.48 2.55
N ASP A 69 9.32 8.71 1.53
CA ASP A 69 8.57 8.78 0.28
C ASP A 69 8.17 7.43 -0.31
N GLY A 70 8.46 6.33 0.38
CA GLY A 70 8.12 5.00 -0.11
C GLY A 70 6.70 4.59 0.23
N LEU A 71 6.11 3.78 -0.64
CA LEU A 71 4.83 3.10 -0.38
C LEU A 71 5.05 1.60 -0.45
N SER A 72 4.47 0.87 0.49
CA SER A 72 4.62 -0.58 0.54
C SER A 72 3.33 -1.22 1.02
N VAL A 73 2.93 -2.32 0.38
CA VAL A 73 1.67 -2.99 0.66
C VAL A 73 1.87 -4.13 1.65
N GLY A 74 0.87 -4.35 2.50
CA GLY A 74 0.76 -5.53 3.35
C GLY A 74 -0.47 -6.32 2.92
N PHE A 75 -0.27 -7.58 2.59
CA PHE A 75 -1.34 -8.43 2.08
C PHE A 75 -1.17 -9.87 2.51
N LYS A 76 -2.25 -10.63 2.40
CA LYS A 76 -2.24 -12.08 2.58
C LYS A 76 -2.55 -12.74 1.23
N THR A 77 -1.72 -13.68 0.80
CA THR A 77 -1.95 -14.44 -0.42
C THR A 77 -3.18 -15.31 -0.26
N ARG A 78 -4.11 -15.20 -1.21
CA ARG A 78 -5.34 -16.02 -1.24
C ARG A 78 -5.22 -17.12 -2.26
N VAL A 79 -4.75 -16.81 -3.48
CA VAL A 79 -4.58 -17.76 -4.57
C VAL A 79 -3.23 -17.53 -5.21
N ALA A 80 -2.46 -18.60 -5.35
CA ALA A 80 -1.18 -18.56 -6.04
C ALA A 80 -1.03 -19.78 -6.93
N ARG A 81 -0.20 -19.67 -7.96
CA ARG A 81 0.12 -20.75 -8.87
C ARG A 81 1.63 -20.83 -9.04
N THR A 82 2.15 -22.05 -9.00
CA THR A 82 3.56 -22.32 -9.23
C THR A 82 3.73 -22.97 -10.60
N ASP A 83 4.64 -22.42 -11.41
CA ASP A 83 5.03 -23.04 -12.68
C ASP A 83 5.91 -24.24 -12.35
N ARG A 84 5.46 -25.45 -12.73
CA ARG A 84 6.19 -26.69 -12.44
C ARG A 84 7.55 -26.75 -13.12
N ARG A 85 7.69 -26.10 -14.26
CA ARG A 85 8.91 -26.15 -15.06
C ARG A 85 10.00 -25.23 -14.52
N THR A 86 9.63 -24.02 -14.07
CA THR A 86 10.58 -23.00 -13.63
C THR A 86 10.63 -22.82 -12.12
N GLY A 87 9.63 -23.34 -11.39
CA GLY A 87 9.47 -23.10 -9.96
C GLY A 87 8.96 -21.70 -9.64
N ALA A 88 8.69 -20.87 -10.64
CA ALA A 88 8.20 -19.51 -10.42
C ALA A 88 6.80 -19.52 -9.82
N ARG A 89 6.58 -18.68 -8.80
CA ARG A 89 5.30 -18.53 -8.13
C ARG A 89 4.64 -17.22 -8.53
N THR A 90 3.38 -17.30 -8.96
CA THR A 90 2.59 -16.13 -9.29
C THR A 90 1.44 -16.01 -8.32
N ILE A 91 1.31 -14.86 -7.66
CA ILE A 91 0.16 -14.55 -6.80
C ILE A 91 -0.95 -14.05 -7.70
N LEU A 92 -2.07 -14.79 -7.75
CA LEU A 92 -3.22 -14.49 -8.58
C LEU A 92 -4.27 -13.65 -7.85
N GLU A 93 -4.40 -13.85 -6.54
CA GLU A 93 -5.33 -13.10 -5.70
C GLU A 93 -4.70 -12.87 -4.32
N ALA A 94 -4.78 -11.64 -3.85
CA ALA A 94 -4.27 -11.23 -2.56
C ALA A 94 -5.29 -10.38 -1.82
N ASP A 95 -5.37 -10.58 -0.49
CA ASP A 95 -6.19 -9.75 0.38
C ASP A 95 -5.33 -8.59 0.87
N LEU A 96 -5.65 -7.37 0.44
CA LEU A 96 -4.91 -6.16 0.77
C LEU A 96 -5.35 -5.65 2.14
N TRP A 97 -4.45 -5.66 3.10
CA TRP A 97 -4.75 -5.24 4.47
C TRP A 97 -4.35 -3.81 4.76
N GLU A 98 -3.22 -3.37 4.20
CA GLU A 98 -2.71 -2.04 4.46
C GLU A 98 -1.81 -1.57 3.31
N VAL A 99 -1.63 -0.26 3.20
CA VAL A 99 -0.58 0.38 2.43
C VAL A 99 0.09 1.35 3.37
N SER A 100 1.39 1.19 3.55
CA SER A 100 2.17 2.00 4.49
C SER A 100 3.04 3.02 3.79
N VAL A 101 3.29 4.13 4.49
CA VAL A 101 4.38 5.03 4.15
C VAL A 101 5.63 4.46 4.81
N VAL A 102 6.67 4.24 4.01
CA VAL A 102 7.90 3.58 4.46
C VAL A 102 9.14 4.33 3.95
N THR A 103 10.25 4.14 4.65
CA THR A 103 11.53 4.71 4.24
C THR A 103 12.09 3.95 3.04
N PHE A 104 12.04 2.62 3.09
CA PHE A 104 12.60 1.74 2.06
C PHE A 104 11.52 0.80 1.54
N PRO A 105 10.85 1.13 0.42
CA PRO A 105 9.82 0.26 -0.13
C PRO A 105 10.42 -1.01 -0.74
N MET A 106 9.64 -2.10 -0.72
CA MET A 106 10.03 -3.37 -1.35
C MET A 106 10.23 -3.20 -2.85
N LEU A 107 9.38 -2.40 -3.49
CA LEU A 107 9.53 -2.02 -4.89
C LEU A 107 10.10 -0.62 -4.97
N GLU A 108 11.27 -0.47 -5.56
CA GLU A 108 11.98 0.81 -5.62
C GLU A 108 11.14 1.93 -6.27
N GLY A 109 10.31 1.57 -7.25
CA GLY A 109 9.44 2.52 -7.95
C GLY A 109 8.17 2.91 -7.20
N ALA A 110 7.87 2.28 -6.05
CA ALA A 110 6.66 2.56 -5.28
C ALA A 110 6.87 3.80 -4.40
N ARG A 111 6.63 4.98 -4.97
CA ARG A 111 6.93 6.27 -4.33
C ARG A 111 5.71 7.15 -4.22
N VAL A 112 5.70 7.99 -3.19
CA VAL A 112 4.74 9.10 -3.07
C VAL A 112 5.07 10.11 -4.15
N ARG A 113 4.10 10.46 -4.99
CA ARG A 113 4.30 11.38 -6.11
C ARG A 113 3.87 12.80 -5.81
N ARG A 114 2.90 12.97 -4.91
CA ARG A 114 2.34 14.29 -4.61
C ARG A 114 1.91 14.35 -3.15
N VAL A 115 2.29 15.44 -2.49
CA VAL A 115 1.84 15.80 -1.15
C VAL A 115 1.12 17.14 -1.28
N GLY A 116 -0.18 17.12 -0.99
CA GLY A 116 -1.02 18.32 -1.09
C GLY A 116 -1.01 19.19 0.14
#